data_b58e49cd7723a54341319ed608404bbf
#
_entry.id   b58e49cd7723a54341319ed608404bbf
#
_cell.length_a   1.000
_cell.length_b   1.000
_cell.length_c   1.000
_cell.angle_alpha   90.00
_cell.angle_beta   90.00
_cell.angle_gamma   90.00
#
_symmetry.space_group_name_H-M   'P 1'
#
loop_
_entity.id
_entity.type
_entity.pdbx_description
1 polymer ?
#
loop_
_entity_poly.entity_id
_entity_poly.type
_entity_poly.pdbx_seq_one_letter_code
_entity_poly.pdbx_strand_id
1 'polypeptide(L)'
;MHWAAGDVVHRAAGNLILTNNERAATGEKAVMAVFKEDIESGGIDLTTGIYDLVGNLLHLARENDIEPDYIIHMAQTHFDAEVEEESLNPFGEE
;
A
#
# COMPACT_ATOMS: atom_id res chain seq x y z
N MET A 1 -0.13 20.16 1.56
CA MET A 1 -1.06 19.60 1.37
C MET A 1 -1.77 19.29 2.36
N HIS A 2 -2.68 19.27 2.40
CA HIS A 2 -3.19 18.91 3.32
C HIS A 2 -4.34 18.30 3.09
N TRP A 3 -4.41 17.22 2.81
CA TRP A 3 -5.52 16.64 2.70
C TRP A 3 -5.94 16.50 3.97
N ALA A 4 -6.50 17.22 4.47
CA ALA A 4 -7.10 17.27 5.64
C ALA A 4 -7.20 16.03 6.35
N ALA A 5 -7.11 16.09 7.62
CA ALA A 5 -7.22 14.94 8.45
C ALA A 5 -8.56 14.29 8.29
N GLY A 6 -9.56 15.06 8.00
CA GLY A 6 -10.86 14.48 7.84
C GLY A 6 -10.95 13.52 6.70
N ASP A 7 -10.24 13.83 5.63
CA ASP A 7 -10.22 12.93 4.50
C ASP A 7 -9.54 11.65 4.86
N VAL A 8 -8.51 11.71 5.66
CA VAL A 8 -7.82 10.53 6.06
C VAL A 8 -8.73 9.65 6.91
N VAL A 9 -9.49 10.27 7.79
CA VAL A 9 -10.39 9.53 8.64
C VAL A 9 -11.46 8.84 7.83
N HIS A 10 -12.01 9.51 6.86
CA HIS A 10 -13.01 8.91 6.05
C HIS A 10 -12.46 7.78 5.25
N ARG A 11 -11.25 7.92 4.76
CA ARG A 11 -10.68 6.87 4.01
C ARG A 11 -10.39 5.69 4.85
N ALA A 12 -9.96 5.90 6.06
CA ALA A 12 -9.68 4.81 6.96
C ALA A 12 -10.94 4.02 7.23
N ALA A 13 -12.04 4.72 7.44
CA ALA A 13 -13.28 4.03 7.66
C ALA A 13 -13.67 3.19 6.46
N GLY A 14 -13.49 3.73 5.28
CA GLY A 14 -13.78 2.98 4.09
C GLY A 14 -12.89 1.76 3.94
N ASN A 15 -11.62 1.90 4.32
CA ASN A 15 -10.71 0.80 4.21
C ASN A 15 -11.04 -0.34 5.13
N LEU A 16 -11.78 -0.11 6.19
CA LEU A 16 -12.11 -1.19 7.08
C LEU A 16 -13.00 -2.22 6.43
N ILE A 17 -13.65 -1.91 5.32
CA ILE A 17 -14.48 -2.88 4.67
C ILE A 17 -13.84 -3.45 3.43
N LEU A 18 -12.61 -3.12 3.14
CA LEU A 18 -11.93 -3.67 1.98
C LEU A 18 -11.37 -5.05 2.29
N THR A 19 -11.43 -5.93 1.35
CA THR A 19 -10.76 -7.22 1.49
C THR A 19 -9.29 -7.07 1.16
N ASN A 20 -8.51 -8.04 1.50
CA ASN A 20 -7.08 -8.02 1.15
C ASN A 20 -6.88 -8.15 -0.36
N ASN A 21 -7.77 -8.80 -1.06
CA ASN A 21 -7.71 -8.82 -2.52
C ASN A 21 -7.92 -7.43 -3.10
N GLU A 22 -8.81 -6.68 -2.52
CA GLU A 22 -9.04 -5.30 -2.96
C GLU A 22 -7.86 -4.41 -2.65
N ARG A 23 -7.22 -4.64 -1.50
CA ARG A 23 -6.02 -3.89 -1.14
C ARG A 23 -4.88 -4.23 -2.10
N ALA A 24 -4.75 -5.51 -2.47
CA ALA A 24 -3.75 -5.91 -3.44
C ALA A 24 -3.99 -5.27 -4.80
N ALA A 25 -5.25 -5.19 -5.21
CA ALA A 25 -5.58 -4.55 -6.49
C ALA A 25 -5.23 -3.07 -6.48
N THR A 26 -5.41 -2.42 -5.32
CA THR A 26 -5.00 -1.03 -5.19
C THR A 26 -3.49 -0.90 -5.33
N GLY A 27 -2.75 -1.81 -4.71
CA GLY A 27 -1.30 -1.83 -4.85
C GLY A 27 -0.88 -2.03 -6.29
N GLU A 28 -1.54 -2.92 -7.01
CA GLU A 28 -1.23 -3.16 -8.40
C GLU A 28 -1.45 -1.91 -9.24
N LYS A 29 -2.53 -1.19 -8.99
CA LYS A 29 -2.77 0.04 -9.68
C LYS A 29 -1.65 1.02 -9.49
N ALA A 30 -1.14 1.13 -8.27
CA ALA A 30 -0.06 2.06 -7.97
C ALA A 30 1.22 1.66 -8.69
N VAL A 31 1.55 0.38 -8.69
CA VAL A 31 2.74 -0.09 -9.37
C VAL A 31 2.63 0.15 -10.87
N MET A 32 1.48 -0.14 -11.45
CA MET A 32 1.29 0.04 -12.87
C MET A 32 1.24 1.51 -13.27
N ALA A 33 0.80 2.37 -12.38
CA ALA A 33 0.80 3.80 -12.67
C ALA A 33 2.22 4.31 -12.92
N VAL A 34 3.21 3.65 -12.32
CA VAL A 34 4.59 4.11 -12.43
C VAL A 34 5.38 3.26 -13.41
N PHE A 35 5.21 1.95 -13.35
CA PHE A 35 6.10 1.03 -14.04
C PHE A 35 5.46 0.17 -15.12
N LYS A 36 4.27 0.54 -15.58
CA LYS A 36 3.53 -0.30 -16.50
C LYS A 36 4.34 -0.69 -17.73
N GLU A 37 4.96 0.27 -18.36
CA GLU A 37 5.70 0.00 -19.57
C GLU A 37 6.89 -0.89 -19.32
N ASP A 38 7.58 -0.68 -18.22
CA ASP A 38 8.75 -1.46 -17.90
C ASP A 38 8.37 -2.90 -17.59
N ILE A 39 7.26 -3.12 -16.93
CA ILE A 39 6.81 -4.46 -16.61
C ILE A 39 6.28 -5.16 -17.85
N GLU A 40 5.48 -4.48 -18.64
CA GLU A 40 4.87 -5.11 -19.81
C GLU A 40 5.90 -5.42 -20.88
N SER A 41 6.96 -4.65 -20.96
CA SER A 41 8.00 -4.90 -21.93
C SER A 41 8.99 -5.97 -21.46
N GLY A 42 8.87 -6.39 -20.21
CA GLY A 42 9.79 -7.38 -19.66
C GLY A 42 11.08 -6.79 -19.12
N GLY A 43 11.16 -5.47 -19.00
CA GLY A 43 12.36 -4.83 -18.46
C GLY A 43 12.53 -5.05 -16.98
N ILE A 44 11.43 -5.11 -16.24
CA ILE A 44 11.50 -5.45 -14.83
C ILE A 44 10.33 -6.37 -14.52
N ASP A 45 10.42 -7.10 -13.44
CA ASP A 45 9.32 -7.95 -13.04
C ASP A 45 8.48 -7.26 -11.98
N LEU A 46 7.39 -7.86 -11.61
CA LEU A 46 6.47 -7.28 -10.64
C LEU A 46 7.15 -7.08 -9.30
N THR A 47 7.97 -8.03 -8.88
CA THR A 47 8.67 -7.92 -7.61
C THR A 47 9.53 -6.66 -7.57
N THR A 48 10.27 -6.42 -8.64
CA THR A 48 11.11 -5.23 -8.73
C THR A 48 10.25 -3.96 -8.71
N GLY A 49 9.13 -3.98 -9.43
CA GLY A 49 8.24 -2.83 -9.43
C GLY A 49 7.71 -2.51 -8.04
N ILE A 50 7.39 -3.55 -7.28
CA ILE A 50 6.88 -3.37 -5.94
C ILE A 50 7.93 -2.71 -5.06
N TYR A 51 9.14 -3.28 -5.00
CA TYR A 51 10.09 -2.70 -4.05
C TYR A 51 10.66 -1.36 -4.53
N ASP A 52 10.68 -1.11 -5.84
CA ASP A 52 11.07 0.19 -6.31
C ASP A 52 10.05 1.25 -5.92
N LEU A 53 8.76 0.91 -5.98
CA LEU A 53 7.74 1.84 -5.55
C LEU A 53 7.86 2.11 -4.06
N VAL A 54 8.11 1.09 -3.26
CA VAL A 54 8.29 1.27 -1.83
C VAL A 54 9.49 2.20 -1.58
N GLY A 55 10.60 1.99 -2.30
CA GLY A 55 11.77 2.86 -2.15
C GLY A 55 11.45 4.31 -2.48
N ASN A 56 10.67 4.51 -3.55
CA ASN A 56 10.28 5.87 -3.93
C ASN A 56 9.42 6.51 -2.85
N LEU A 57 8.55 5.73 -2.23
CA LEU A 57 7.73 6.25 -1.14
C LEU A 57 8.57 6.60 0.08
N LEU A 58 9.63 5.85 0.33
CA LEU A 58 10.53 6.17 1.44
C LEU A 58 11.30 7.46 1.17
N HIS A 59 11.66 7.71 -0.10
CA HIS A 59 12.27 8.98 -0.45
C HIS A 59 11.29 10.14 -0.22
N LEU A 60 10.04 9.93 -0.60
CA LEU A 60 9.03 10.95 -0.37
C LEU A 60 8.89 11.23 1.13
N ALA A 61 8.89 10.21 1.95
CA ALA A 61 8.80 10.38 3.38
C ALA A 61 9.97 11.22 3.88
N ARG A 62 11.17 10.88 3.43
CA ARG A 62 12.35 11.60 3.87
C ARG A 62 12.30 13.07 3.51
N GLU A 63 11.81 13.38 2.32
CA GLU A 63 11.72 14.77 1.90
C GLU A 63 10.69 15.56 2.70
N ASN A 64 9.81 14.88 3.38
CA ASN A 64 8.80 15.53 4.19
C ASN A 64 9.05 15.36 5.68
N ASP A 65 10.29 15.02 6.04
CA ASP A 65 10.71 14.89 7.43
C ASP A 65 9.95 13.78 8.16
N ILE A 66 9.57 12.75 7.42
CA ILE A 66 8.94 11.58 7.99
C ILE A 66 10.00 10.47 8.00
N GLU A 67 10.17 9.82 9.12
CA GLU A 67 11.17 8.78 9.22
C GLU A 67 10.80 7.58 8.37
N PRO A 68 11.65 7.17 7.44
CA PRO A 68 11.33 6.01 6.61
C PRO A 68 11.10 4.75 7.43
N ASP A 69 11.84 4.56 8.51
CA ASP A 69 11.65 3.39 9.36
C ASP A 69 10.26 3.37 9.98
N TYR A 70 9.72 4.54 10.30
CA TYR A 70 8.37 4.62 10.83
C TYR A 70 7.37 4.16 9.79
N ILE A 71 7.55 4.56 8.53
CA ILE A 71 6.67 4.14 7.46
C ILE A 71 6.72 2.62 7.28
N ILE A 72 7.90 2.05 7.30
CA ILE A 72 8.06 0.62 7.15
C ILE A 72 7.36 -0.09 8.30
N HIS A 73 7.59 0.39 9.52
CA HIS A 73 6.98 -0.22 10.70
C HIS A 73 5.47 -0.17 10.64
N MET A 74 4.91 0.98 10.28
CA MET A 74 3.46 1.11 10.25
C MET A 74 2.85 0.27 9.12
N ALA A 75 3.51 0.24 7.97
CA ALA A 75 3.02 -0.56 6.86
C ALA A 75 3.00 -2.04 7.24
N GLN A 76 4.06 -2.51 7.89
CA GLN A 76 4.13 -3.91 8.30
C GLN A 76 3.08 -4.22 9.35
N THR A 77 2.87 -3.30 10.30
CA THR A 77 1.88 -3.47 11.34
C THR A 77 0.48 -3.60 10.75
N HIS A 78 0.16 -2.71 9.81
CA HIS A 78 -1.15 -2.76 9.16
C HIS A 78 -1.31 -4.04 8.34
N PHE A 79 -0.28 -4.41 7.61
CA PHE A 79 -0.32 -5.61 6.79
C PHE A 79 -0.57 -6.83 7.67
N ASP A 80 0.17 -6.95 8.77
CA ASP A 80 0.05 -8.08 9.67
C ASP A 80 -1.35 -8.16 10.27
N ALA A 81 -1.90 -7.02 10.66
CA ALA A 81 -3.23 -6.98 11.24
C ALA A 81 -4.28 -7.39 10.21
N GLU A 82 -4.11 -6.95 8.97
CA GLU A 82 -5.07 -7.28 7.90
C GLU A 82 -5.02 -8.75 7.55
N VAL A 83 -3.85 -9.33 7.56
CA VAL A 83 -3.73 -10.76 7.28
C VAL A 83 -4.34 -11.56 8.43
N GLU A 84 -4.10 -11.12 9.66
CA GLU A 84 -4.66 -11.80 10.80
C GLU A 84 -6.18 -11.71 10.79
N GLU A 85 -6.72 -10.56 10.45
CA GLU A 85 -8.15 -10.38 10.39
C GLU A 85 -8.78 -11.31 9.34
N GLU A 86 -8.12 -11.47 8.21
CA GLU A 86 -8.59 -12.36 7.18
C GLU A 86 -8.63 -13.80 7.70
N SER A 87 -7.64 -14.19 8.47
CA SER A 87 -7.58 -15.50 9.04
C SER A 87 -8.69 -15.72 10.03
N LEU A 88 -9.06 -14.70 10.80
CA LEU A 88 -10.14 -14.80 11.77
C LEU A 88 -11.51 -14.78 11.08
N ASN A 89 -11.59 -14.39 9.85
CA ASN A 89 -12.82 -14.35 9.12
C ASN A 89 -12.66 -15.16 7.84
N PRO A 90 -12.55 -16.47 7.97
CA PRO A 90 -12.18 -17.29 6.83
C PRO A 90 -13.21 -17.32 5.73
N PHE A 91 -14.43 -16.92 5.99
CA PHE A 91 -15.42 -16.93 4.95
C PHE A 91 -15.37 -15.68 4.11
N GLY A 92 -14.59 -14.77 4.48
CA GLY A 92 -14.35 -13.61 3.69
C GLY A 92 -15.46 -12.73 3.42
N GLU A 93 -16.43 -12.70 4.30
CA GLU A 93 -17.36 -11.90 3.98
C GLU A 93 -17.14 -10.73 4.42
N GLU A 94 -16.55 -10.02 4.16
CA GLU A 94 -16.32 -8.83 4.52
C GLU A 94 -17.21 -7.93 4.02
#